data_0079c77bfe78df5ef309446525c892c2
#
_entry.id   0079c77bfe78df5ef309446525c892c2
#
_cell.length_a   1.000
_cell.length_b   1.000
_cell.length_c   1.000
_cell.angle_alpha   90.00
_cell.angle_beta   90.00
_cell.angle_gamma   90.00
#
_symmetry.space_group_name_H-M   'P 1'
#
loop_
_entity.id
_entity.type
_entity.pdbx_description
1 polymer ?
#
loop_
_entity_poly.entity_id
_entity_poly.type
_entity_poly.pdbx_seq_one_letter_code
_entity_poly.pdbx_strand_id
1 'polypeptide(L)'
;EYEYECEYENENEYIDHSDGNENHSSTVAADPSSIDTEKNETSTTAALPPPQQELRRQRQQSHNLHRAPAPNVVLFSSAMNAWTKSGLDGAAVRVEELLEHMTTLQEWYPEWDIAPNKFTYSTAIDAWAKVHNVEKVREMLRRMHQTAAENNDPSLKPGLPAFNGYLVALAKTGRVEEAEDLLGQMEDLYESGELESPPSVISYTTVIDGFARSKLEGASVRAESFLRRMMETDREDLSPNALTYNSVIHAHVQSFHTEAAEALLREMHETFLNTGNMEIRPTMQSYSVVVSGIARSRRADAGERAERILEQIK
;
A
#
# COMPACT_ATOMS: atom_id res chain seq x y z
N GLU A 1 -0.35 7.00 23.64
CA GLU A 1 -1.60 6.65 22.93
C GLU A 1 -1.71 7.58 21.73
N TYR A 2 -1.18 7.12 20.58
CA TYR A 2 -1.41 7.76 19.29
C TYR A 2 -2.21 6.77 18.46
N GLU A 3 -3.50 7.03 18.34
CA GLU A 3 -4.39 6.36 17.41
C GLU A 3 -3.97 6.73 15.99
N TYR A 4 -3.55 5.71 15.22
CA TYR A 4 -3.33 5.83 13.79
C TYR A 4 -4.66 5.58 13.09
N GLU A 5 -5.40 6.63 12.80
CA GLU A 5 -6.44 6.60 11.79
C GLU A 5 -5.76 6.61 10.41
N CYS A 6 -5.68 5.45 9.78
CA CYS A 6 -5.45 5.36 8.35
C CYS A 6 -6.78 5.64 7.64
N GLU A 7 -7.08 6.91 7.42
CA GLU A 7 -8.13 7.30 6.48
C GLU A 7 -7.67 6.92 5.06
N TYR A 8 -8.22 5.84 4.54
CA TYR A 8 -8.19 5.55 3.11
C TYR A 8 -9.24 6.44 2.44
N GLU A 9 -8.84 7.63 2.01
CA GLU A 9 -9.66 8.41 1.08
C GLU A 9 -9.80 7.66 -0.24
N ASN A 10 -11.03 7.26 -0.53
CA ASN A 10 -11.46 6.67 -1.79
C ASN A 10 -11.53 7.77 -2.86
N GLU A 11 -10.44 8.08 -3.53
CA GLU A 11 -10.50 8.80 -4.80
C GLU A 11 -10.78 7.79 -5.94
N ASN A 12 -12.04 7.51 -6.18
CA ASN A 12 -12.53 6.94 -7.41
C ASN A 12 -13.21 8.05 -8.23
N GLU A 13 -12.42 8.91 -8.85
CA GLU A 13 -12.90 9.68 -10.01
C GLU A 13 -12.77 8.80 -11.27
N TYR A 14 -13.90 8.26 -11.71
CA TYR A 14 -14.10 7.75 -13.04
C TYR A 14 -14.17 8.95 -14.00
N ILE A 15 -13.11 9.21 -14.73
CA ILE A 15 -13.17 10.06 -15.93
C ILE A 15 -13.28 9.12 -17.13
N ASP A 16 -14.52 9.01 -17.63
CA ASP A 16 -14.84 8.48 -18.95
C ASP A 16 -14.55 9.54 -20.00
N HIS A 17 -13.58 9.30 -20.88
CA HIS A 17 -13.40 10.07 -22.11
C HIS A 17 -13.34 9.11 -23.29
N SER A 18 -14.50 8.82 -23.82
CA SER A 18 -14.68 8.42 -25.21
C SER A 18 -15.05 9.64 -26.06
N ASP A 19 -14.57 9.61 -27.30
CA ASP A 19 -14.88 10.44 -28.46
C ASP A 19 -14.02 11.71 -28.62
N GLY A 20 -13.24 11.76 -29.65
CA GLY A 20 -13.45 11.53 -31.04
C GLY A 20 -12.97 12.73 -31.83
N ASN A 21 -12.24 12.43 -32.86
CA ASN A 21 -12.20 13.18 -34.13
C ASN A 21 -11.01 14.09 -34.46
N GLU A 22 -10.20 13.54 -35.37
CA GLU A 22 -9.71 14.03 -36.67
C GLU A 22 -9.49 15.57 -36.88
N ASN A 23 -8.34 15.97 -37.30
CA ASN A 23 -7.92 16.26 -38.67
C ASN A 23 -6.86 17.39 -38.81
N HIS A 24 -5.96 17.07 -39.74
CA HIS A 24 -5.21 17.93 -40.72
C HIS A 24 -4.03 18.77 -40.27
N SER A 25 -2.88 18.24 -40.67
CA SER A 25 -2.02 18.68 -41.78
C SER A 25 -1.40 20.09 -41.70
N SER A 26 -0.11 20.14 -41.68
CA SER A 26 0.70 20.50 -42.87
C SER A 26 2.17 20.71 -42.47
N THR A 27 2.97 20.02 -43.22
CA THR A 27 4.35 20.22 -43.64
C THR A 27 4.91 21.63 -43.53
N VAL A 28 6.12 21.79 -42.98
CA VAL A 28 7.23 22.47 -43.71
C VAL A 28 8.55 21.90 -43.16
N ALA A 29 9.38 21.46 -44.09
CA ALA A 29 10.75 21.05 -43.90
C ALA A 29 11.70 22.25 -43.80
N ALA A 30 12.72 22.13 -42.97
CA ALA A 30 14.02 22.78 -43.22
C ALA A 30 15.11 22.04 -42.43
N ASP A 31 16.07 21.56 -43.15
CA ASP A 31 17.28 20.82 -42.80
C ASP A 31 18.47 21.82 -42.69
N PRO A 32 19.70 21.39 -42.48
CA PRO A 32 20.37 21.30 -41.19
C PRO A 32 21.63 22.19 -41.17
N SER A 33 22.16 22.46 -39.99
CA SER A 33 23.62 22.56 -39.83
C SER A 33 24.05 22.58 -38.36
N SER A 34 24.82 21.59 -38.03
CA SER A 34 25.99 21.57 -37.15
C SER A 34 26.03 22.49 -35.91
N ILE A 35 25.98 21.89 -34.73
CA ILE A 35 26.81 22.34 -33.61
C ILE A 35 27.11 21.12 -32.71
N ASP A 36 28.36 21.05 -32.31
CA ASP A 36 29.06 20.00 -31.60
C ASP A 36 28.41 19.48 -30.34
N THR A 37 28.38 18.16 -30.21
CA THR A 37 28.05 17.44 -28.99
C THR A 37 29.26 17.39 -28.07
N GLU A 38 29.31 18.25 -27.09
CA GLU A 38 30.05 17.94 -25.87
C GLU A 38 29.25 17.00 -24.99
N LYS A 39 29.70 15.76 -24.94
CA LYS A 39 29.26 14.76 -23.99
C LYS A 39 29.70 15.16 -22.58
N ASN A 40 28.77 15.67 -21.79
CA ASN A 40 28.97 15.77 -20.35
C ASN A 40 28.47 14.47 -19.71
N GLU A 41 29.37 13.50 -19.62
CA GLU A 41 29.18 12.34 -18.77
C GLU A 41 29.27 12.81 -17.29
N THR A 42 28.12 13.04 -16.67
CA THR A 42 28.06 13.18 -15.21
C THR A 42 28.20 11.78 -14.60
N SER A 43 29.45 11.38 -14.44
CA SER A 43 29.88 10.29 -13.59
C SER A 43 29.39 10.58 -12.17
N THR A 44 28.38 9.84 -11.70
CA THR A 44 27.99 9.80 -10.29
C THR A 44 29.09 9.02 -9.56
N THR A 45 30.15 9.71 -9.22
CA THR A 45 31.17 9.20 -8.29
C THR A 45 30.55 9.10 -6.91
N ALA A 46 30.31 7.87 -6.44
CA ALA A 46 30.06 7.60 -5.03
C ALA A 46 31.19 8.27 -4.22
N ALA A 47 30.81 9.24 -3.39
CA ALA A 47 31.75 9.97 -2.56
C ALA A 47 32.43 8.98 -1.58
N LEU A 48 33.74 8.78 -1.74
CA LEU A 48 34.54 8.06 -0.79
C LEU A 48 34.45 8.77 0.58
N PRO A 49 34.37 8.02 1.70
CA PRO A 49 34.29 8.63 3.01
C PRO A 49 35.55 9.52 3.23
N PRO A 50 35.40 10.72 3.78
CA PRO A 50 36.50 11.64 3.97
C PRO A 50 37.56 11.05 4.91
N PRO A 51 38.88 11.32 4.69
CA PRO A 51 39.93 10.82 5.54
C PRO A 51 39.73 11.24 7.01
N GLN A 52 40.10 10.40 7.96
CA GLN A 52 39.82 10.59 9.39
C GLN A 52 40.26 11.97 9.94
N GLN A 53 41.21 12.64 9.31
CA GLN A 53 41.63 13.98 9.71
C GLN A 53 40.63 15.07 9.31
N GLU A 54 39.89 14.87 8.20
CA GLU A 54 38.86 15.77 7.75
C GLU A 54 37.57 15.61 8.60
N LEU A 55 37.27 14.38 9.00
CA LEU A 55 36.25 14.06 10.00
C LEU A 55 36.49 14.73 11.36
N ARG A 56 37.79 14.77 11.80
CA ARG A 56 38.19 15.47 13.04
C ARG A 56 38.07 16.99 12.91
N ARG A 57 38.40 17.58 11.75
CA ARG A 57 38.23 19.03 11.49
C ARG A 57 36.75 19.41 11.41
N GLN A 58 35.94 18.60 10.80
CA GLN A 58 34.47 18.79 10.75
C GLN A 58 33.84 18.66 12.14
N ARG A 59 34.31 17.73 12.98
CA ARG A 59 33.90 17.63 14.39
C ARG A 59 34.27 18.86 15.22
N GLN A 60 35.44 19.48 14.97
CA GLN A 60 35.84 20.73 15.67
C GLN A 60 35.05 21.96 15.16
N GLN A 61 34.64 21.97 13.90
CA GLN A 61 33.79 23.04 13.36
C GLN A 61 32.32 22.89 13.82
N SER A 62 31.85 21.66 14.05
CA SER A 62 30.49 21.43 14.59
C SER A 62 30.33 21.84 16.04
N HIS A 63 31.39 21.90 16.85
CA HIS A 63 31.35 22.47 18.21
C HIS A 63 30.98 23.97 18.24
N ASN A 64 31.12 24.70 17.13
CA ASN A 64 30.71 26.10 17.00
C ASN A 64 29.27 26.28 16.43
N LEU A 65 28.56 25.19 16.07
CA LEU A 65 27.16 25.18 15.61
C LEU A 65 26.15 25.13 16.75
N HIS A 66 26.52 25.50 17.97
CA HIS A 66 25.64 25.50 19.17
C HIS A 66 24.42 26.44 19.10
N ARG A 67 23.95 26.83 17.92
CA ARG A 67 22.72 27.67 17.78
C ARG A 67 21.50 26.90 17.28
N ALA A 68 21.62 25.71 16.74
CA ALA A 68 20.49 24.90 16.30
C ALA A 68 20.43 23.60 17.12
N PRO A 69 19.25 23.16 17.56
CA PRO A 69 19.12 21.85 18.18
C PRO A 69 19.52 20.74 17.18
N ALA A 70 20.16 19.69 17.69
CA ALA A 70 20.46 18.52 16.86
C ALA A 70 19.16 17.92 16.31
N PRO A 71 19.15 17.47 15.04
CA PRO A 71 18.00 16.75 14.53
C PRO A 71 17.78 15.47 15.33
N ASN A 72 16.55 15.03 15.44
CA ASN A 72 16.18 13.78 16.10
C ASN A 72 15.31 12.91 15.20
N VAL A 73 15.09 11.67 15.62
CA VAL A 73 14.25 10.69 14.87
C VAL A 73 12.87 11.25 14.58
N VAL A 74 12.26 12.02 15.50
CA VAL A 74 10.91 12.57 15.34
C VAL A 74 10.85 13.58 14.18
N LEU A 75 11.88 14.43 14.05
CA LEU A 75 11.95 15.41 12.96
C LEU A 75 12.05 14.71 11.59
N PHE A 76 12.93 13.70 11.48
CA PHE A 76 13.05 12.91 10.25
C PHE A 76 11.76 12.16 9.93
N SER A 77 11.18 11.48 10.93
CA SER A 77 9.91 10.76 10.78
C SER A 77 8.78 11.68 10.29
N SER A 78 8.70 12.89 10.85
CA SER A 78 7.68 13.87 10.43
C SER A 78 7.90 14.33 8.99
N ALA A 79 9.15 14.58 8.59
CA ALA A 79 9.49 14.94 7.22
C ALA A 79 9.19 13.80 6.23
N MET A 80 9.58 12.57 6.58
CA MET A 80 9.28 11.38 5.76
C MET A 80 7.76 11.17 5.61
N ASN A 81 7.00 11.30 6.70
CA ASN A 81 5.55 11.17 6.66
C ASN A 81 4.90 12.29 5.82
N ALA A 82 5.40 13.52 5.89
CA ALA A 82 4.94 14.63 5.05
C ALA A 82 5.14 14.32 3.54
N TRP A 83 6.31 13.77 3.17
CA TRP A 83 6.55 13.33 1.80
C TRP A 83 5.64 12.18 1.39
N THR A 84 5.47 11.16 2.25
CA THR A 84 4.61 10.01 1.97
C THR A 84 3.14 10.40 1.76
N LYS A 85 2.68 11.47 2.45
CA LYS A 85 1.30 12.00 2.32
C LYS A 85 1.15 13.05 1.20
N SER A 86 2.22 13.56 0.65
CA SER A 86 2.17 14.63 -0.35
C SER A 86 1.58 14.21 -1.69
N GLY A 87 1.64 12.91 -2.02
CA GLY A 87 1.22 12.39 -3.33
C GLY A 87 2.06 12.89 -4.51
N LEU A 88 3.20 13.56 -4.26
CA LEU A 88 4.05 14.11 -5.31
C LEU A 88 4.89 13.02 -5.96
N ASP A 89 5.14 13.19 -7.26
CA ASP A 89 6.09 12.34 -7.97
C ASP A 89 7.48 12.43 -7.32
N GLY A 90 8.12 11.27 -7.14
CA GLY A 90 9.42 11.19 -6.49
C GLY A 90 9.39 11.23 -4.96
N ALA A 91 8.20 11.32 -4.32
CA ALA A 91 8.09 11.34 -2.86
C ALA A 91 8.76 10.11 -2.21
N ALA A 92 8.57 8.91 -2.78
CA ALA A 92 9.18 7.68 -2.26
C ALA A 92 10.71 7.74 -2.31
N VAL A 93 11.28 8.31 -3.36
CA VAL A 93 12.74 8.51 -3.48
C VAL A 93 13.23 9.47 -2.39
N ARG A 94 12.51 10.56 -2.15
CA ARG A 94 12.86 11.51 -1.08
C ARG A 94 12.79 10.89 0.30
N VAL A 95 11.83 10.03 0.55
CA VAL A 95 11.72 9.29 1.82
C VAL A 95 12.91 8.35 2.00
N GLU A 96 13.32 7.64 0.94
CA GLU A 96 14.50 6.76 0.99
C GLU A 96 15.80 7.57 1.21
N GLU A 97 15.98 8.71 0.51
CA GLU A 97 17.11 9.62 0.72
C GLU A 97 17.19 10.13 2.18
N LEU A 98 16.05 10.45 2.80
CA LEU A 98 15.99 10.84 4.20
C LEU A 98 16.40 9.70 5.14
N LEU A 99 15.96 8.46 4.85
CA LEU A 99 16.36 7.28 5.61
C LEU A 99 17.87 7.02 5.52
N GLU A 100 18.44 7.15 4.33
CA GLU A 100 19.89 7.03 4.11
C GLU A 100 20.66 8.15 4.83
N HIS A 101 20.12 9.36 4.80
CA HIS A 101 20.70 10.49 5.52
C HIS A 101 20.69 10.28 7.03
N MET A 102 19.61 9.72 7.61
CA MET A 102 19.58 9.33 9.02
C MET A 102 20.70 8.35 9.36
N THR A 103 20.86 7.30 8.55
CA THR A 103 21.91 6.29 8.75
C THR A 103 23.30 6.92 8.73
N THR A 104 23.57 7.76 7.73
CA THR A 104 24.85 8.46 7.59
C THR A 104 25.13 9.41 8.76
N LEU A 105 24.12 10.17 9.18
CA LEU A 105 24.28 11.08 10.33
C LEU A 105 24.51 10.32 11.64
N GLN A 106 23.83 9.17 11.84
CA GLN A 106 24.03 8.33 13.01
C GLN A 106 25.46 7.78 13.09
N GLU A 107 26.06 7.41 11.94
CA GLU A 107 27.45 6.99 11.87
C GLU A 107 28.43 8.13 12.22
N TRP A 108 28.13 9.35 11.79
CA TRP A 108 28.96 10.52 12.04
C TRP A 108 28.80 11.11 13.44
N TYR A 109 27.60 11.07 13.98
CA TYR A 109 27.21 11.67 15.26
C TYR A 109 26.42 10.66 16.11
N PRO A 110 27.06 9.62 16.63
CA PRO A 110 26.38 8.58 17.41
C PRO A 110 25.63 9.12 18.64
N GLU A 111 26.05 10.29 19.13
CA GLU A 111 25.43 10.97 20.28
C GLU A 111 24.08 11.63 19.97
N TRP A 112 23.66 11.73 18.70
CA TRP A 112 22.42 12.42 18.33
C TRP A 112 21.17 11.56 18.43
N ASP A 113 21.34 10.24 18.59
CA ASP A 113 20.21 9.29 18.68
C ASP A 113 19.20 9.45 17.54
N ILE A 114 19.72 9.39 16.31
CA ILE A 114 18.95 9.53 15.06
C ILE A 114 18.94 8.25 14.25
N ALA A 115 19.27 7.12 14.85
CA ALA A 115 19.24 5.83 14.18
C ALA A 115 17.85 5.53 13.61
N PRO A 116 17.76 5.04 12.36
CA PRO A 116 16.50 4.57 11.81
C PRO A 116 15.84 3.54 12.73
N ASN A 117 14.55 3.68 12.95
CA ASN A 117 13.75 2.80 13.78
C ASN A 117 12.64 2.09 12.98
N LYS A 118 11.86 1.24 13.64
CA LYS A 118 10.73 0.50 13.04
C LYS A 118 9.75 1.42 12.29
N PHE A 119 9.51 2.61 12.83
CA PHE A 119 8.58 3.59 12.24
C PHE A 119 9.15 4.20 10.94
N THR A 120 10.42 4.61 10.91
CA THR A 120 11.04 5.20 9.73
C THR A 120 11.14 4.20 8.58
N TYR A 121 11.49 2.94 8.86
CA TYR A 121 11.48 1.88 7.85
C TYR A 121 10.05 1.61 7.33
N SER A 122 9.04 1.53 8.23
CA SER A 122 7.65 1.33 7.81
C SER A 122 7.14 2.49 6.94
N THR A 123 7.53 3.73 7.25
CA THR A 123 7.19 4.91 6.43
C THR A 123 7.83 4.84 5.04
N ALA A 124 9.07 4.36 4.93
CA ALA A 124 9.73 4.16 3.64
C ALA A 124 9.07 3.04 2.83
N ILE A 125 8.68 1.96 3.49
CA ILE A 125 7.90 0.86 2.89
C ILE A 125 6.56 1.37 2.36
N ASP A 126 5.81 2.15 3.16
CA ASP A 126 4.53 2.73 2.75
C ASP A 126 4.68 3.69 1.56
N ALA A 127 5.73 4.52 1.56
CA ALA A 127 6.01 5.42 0.43
C ALA A 127 6.25 4.64 -0.88
N TRP A 128 7.03 3.56 -0.85
CA TRP A 128 7.27 2.71 -2.02
C TRP A 128 6.05 1.86 -2.39
N ALA A 129 5.24 1.44 -1.41
CA ALA A 129 3.98 0.73 -1.64
C ALA A 129 2.97 1.60 -2.38
N LYS A 130 2.85 2.89 -2.05
CA LYS A 130 1.97 3.86 -2.73
C LYS A 130 2.29 4.06 -4.21
N VAL A 131 3.56 3.98 -4.59
CA VAL A 131 3.99 4.01 -5.99
C VAL A 131 4.08 2.61 -6.62
N HIS A 132 3.54 1.60 -5.93
CA HIS A 132 3.44 0.22 -6.39
C HIS A 132 4.79 -0.43 -6.79
N ASN A 133 5.88 0.00 -6.18
CA ASN A 133 7.21 -0.55 -6.46
C ASN A 133 7.54 -1.72 -5.51
N VAL A 134 7.09 -2.90 -5.89
CA VAL A 134 7.25 -4.14 -5.11
C VAL A 134 8.72 -4.45 -4.80
N GLU A 135 9.63 -4.23 -5.74
CA GLU A 135 11.04 -4.56 -5.56
C GLU A 135 11.70 -3.66 -4.52
N LYS A 136 11.35 -2.37 -4.52
CA LYS A 136 11.83 -1.43 -3.49
C LYS A 136 11.24 -1.73 -2.10
N VAL A 137 9.98 -2.11 -2.03
CA VAL A 137 9.36 -2.56 -0.75
C VAL A 137 10.09 -3.78 -0.21
N ARG A 138 10.37 -4.79 -1.06
CA ARG A 138 11.12 -5.99 -0.68
C ARG A 138 12.55 -5.65 -0.22
N GLU A 139 13.22 -4.72 -0.91
CA GLU A 139 14.53 -4.23 -0.53
C GLU A 139 14.51 -3.57 0.86
N MET A 140 13.54 -2.69 1.12
CA MET A 140 13.40 -2.03 2.43
C MET A 140 13.14 -3.02 3.56
N LEU A 141 12.28 -4.02 3.35
CA LEU A 141 12.06 -5.10 4.32
C LEU A 141 13.35 -5.88 4.61
N ARG A 142 14.10 -6.22 3.56
CA ARG A 142 15.39 -6.92 3.71
C ARG A 142 16.41 -6.06 4.47
N ARG A 143 16.51 -4.77 4.16
CA ARG A 143 17.38 -3.83 4.89
C ARG A 143 16.99 -3.73 6.36
N MET A 144 15.70 -3.65 6.65
CA MET A 144 15.17 -3.61 8.01
C MET A 144 15.57 -4.87 8.81
N HIS A 145 15.39 -6.07 8.23
CA HIS A 145 15.82 -7.32 8.82
C HIS A 145 17.33 -7.39 9.05
N GLN A 146 18.11 -6.95 8.07
CA GLN A 146 19.57 -6.94 8.15
C GLN A 146 20.05 -6.01 9.27
N THR A 147 19.51 -4.79 9.33
CA THR A 147 19.86 -3.83 10.39
C THR A 147 19.48 -4.35 11.78
N ALA A 148 18.33 -5.02 11.90
CA ALA A 148 17.92 -5.66 13.15
C ALA A 148 18.92 -6.74 13.61
N ALA A 149 19.42 -7.54 12.68
CA ALA A 149 20.40 -8.58 12.96
C ALA A 149 21.78 -8.02 13.30
N GLU A 150 22.27 -7.03 12.54
CA GLU A 150 23.57 -6.39 12.75
C GLU A 150 23.64 -5.66 14.10
N ASN A 151 22.58 -4.97 14.48
CA ASN A 151 22.49 -4.25 15.75
C ASN A 151 22.08 -5.14 16.93
N ASN A 152 21.77 -6.42 16.69
CA ASN A 152 21.15 -7.31 17.66
C ASN A 152 19.93 -6.67 18.36
N ASP A 153 19.14 -5.94 17.59
CA ASP A 153 17.97 -5.20 18.06
C ASP A 153 16.68 -5.82 17.53
N PRO A 154 15.99 -6.65 18.33
CA PRO A 154 14.73 -7.28 17.91
C PRO A 154 13.60 -6.27 17.68
N SER A 155 13.69 -5.06 18.25
CA SER A 155 12.67 -4.02 18.06
C SER A 155 12.62 -3.49 16.63
N LEU A 156 13.72 -3.66 15.87
CA LEU A 156 13.80 -3.29 14.45
C LEU A 156 13.27 -4.38 13.51
N LYS A 157 12.86 -5.55 14.00
CA LYS A 157 12.24 -6.56 13.12
C LYS A 157 10.97 -6.00 12.45
N PRO A 158 10.73 -6.33 11.16
CA PRO A 158 9.50 -5.94 10.48
C PRO A 158 8.25 -6.35 11.27
N GLY A 159 7.36 -5.41 11.49
CA GLY A 159 6.07 -5.66 12.13
C GLY A 159 4.91 -5.62 11.15
N LEU A 160 3.71 -5.77 11.66
CA LEU A 160 2.47 -5.78 10.86
C LEU A 160 2.35 -4.60 9.87
N PRO A 161 2.69 -3.33 10.21
CA PRO A 161 2.61 -2.23 9.24
C PRO A 161 3.52 -2.41 8.03
N ALA A 162 4.74 -2.92 8.23
CA ALA A 162 5.70 -3.16 7.15
C ALA A 162 5.22 -4.26 6.20
N PHE A 163 4.69 -5.37 6.74
CA PHE A 163 4.11 -6.45 5.96
C PHE A 163 2.83 -6.00 5.23
N ASN A 164 1.96 -5.21 5.87
CA ASN A 164 0.78 -4.65 5.22
C ASN A 164 1.16 -3.73 4.03
N GLY A 165 2.18 -2.90 4.16
CA GLY A 165 2.72 -2.13 3.04
C GLY A 165 3.16 -3.03 1.87
N TYR A 166 3.78 -4.17 2.16
CA TYR A 166 4.15 -5.13 1.13
C TYR A 166 2.93 -5.82 0.50
N LEU A 167 1.94 -6.23 1.29
CA LEU A 167 0.67 -6.75 0.77
C LEU A 167 -0.01 -5.76 -0.17
N VAL A 168 -0.08 -4.47 0.20
CA VAL A 168 -0.65 -3.42 -0.65
C VAL A 168 0.09 -3.32 -1.98
N ALA A 169 1.42 -3.29 -1.98
CA ALA A 169 2.21 -3.22 -3.21
C ALA A 169 1.96 -4.43 -4.12
N LEU A 170 1.91 -5.65 -3.57
CA LEU A 170 1.63 -6.88 -4.30
C LEU A 170 0.20 -6.88 -4.87
N ALA A 171 -0.80 -6.54 -4.06
CA ALA A 171 -2.21 -6.49 -4.47
C ALA A 171 -2.44 -5.47 -5.60
N LYS A 172 -1.85 -4.27 -5.49
CA LYS A 172 -1.99 -3.21 -6.50
C LYS A 172 -1.29 -3.54 -7.83
N THR A 173 -0.23 -4.33 -7.81
CA THR A 173 0.49 -4.77 -9.02
C THR A 173 -0.07 -6.05 -9.62
N GLY A 174 -1.11 -6.64 -9.03
CA GLY A 174 -1.73 -7.89 -9.50
C GLY A 174 -0.94 -9.15 -9.14
N ARG A 175 0.09 -9.04 -8.28
CA ARG A 175 0.89 -10.20 -7.79
C ARG A 175 0.17 -10.85 -6.60
N VAL A 176 -1.09 -11.25 -6.80
CA VAL A 176 -1.98 -11.67 -5.71
C VAL A 176 -1.64 -13.03 -5.13
N GLU A 177 -1.02 -13.92 -5.90
CA GLU A 177 -0.54 -15.21 -5.39
C GLU A 177 0.61 -15.01 -4.40
N GLU A 178 1.52 -14.09 -4.70
CA GLU A 178 2.57 -13.71 -3.76
C GLU A 178 2.00 -12.98 -2.53
N ALA A 179 0.91 -12.23 -2.68
CA ALA A 179 0.23 -11.60 -1.55
C ALA A 179 -0.43 -12.63 -0.63
N GLU A 180 -1.03 -13.69 -1.20
CA GLU A 180 -1.59 -14.83 -0.45
C GLU A 180 -0.49 -15.60 0.29
N ASP A 181 0.62 -15.90 -0.40
CA ASP A 181 1.77 -16.56 0.23
C ASP A 181 2.35 -15.73 1.37
N LEU A 182 2.44 -14.39 1.18
CA LEU A 182 2.90 -13.48 2.22
C LEU A 182 1.96 -13.47 3.43
N LEU A 183 0.65 -13.46 3.21
CA LEU A 183 -0.33 -13.54 4.30
C LEU A 183 -0.16 -14.83 5.11
N GLY A 184 0.03 -15.98 4.43
CA GLY A 184 0.35 -17.25 5.10
C GLY A 184 1.64 -17.18 5.91
N GLN A 185 2.71 -16.59 5.36
CA GLN A 185 3.95 -16.38 6.10
C GLN A 185 3.77 -15.48 7.33
N MET A 186 2.92 -14.46 7.26
CA MET A 186 2.62 -13.62 8.42
C MET A 186 1.89 -14.38 9.52
N GLU A 187 1.03 -15.35 9.16
CA GLU A 187 0.36 -16.23 10.11
C GLU A 187 1.38 -17.14 10.80
N ASP A 188 2.27 -17.78 10.02
CA ASP A 188 3.34 -18.63 10.54
C ASP A 188 4.29 -17.87 11.48
N LEU A 189 4.65 -16.63 11.12
CA LEU A 189 5.49 -15.74 11.94
C LEU A 189 4.79 -15.36 13.25
N TYR A 190 3.49 -15.19 13.24
CA TYR A 190 2.72 -14.94 14.46
C TYR A 190 2.64 -16.19 15.34
N GLU A 191 2.38 -17.36 14.76
CA GLU A 191 2.33 -18.63 15.49
C GLU A 191 3.68 -19.00 16.10
N SER A 192 4.78 -18.68 15.42
CA SER A 192 6.14 -18.87 15.96
C SER A 192 6.55 -17.83 17.02
N GLY A 193 5.75 -16.77 17.21
CA GLY A 193 6.04 -15.67 18.12
C GLY A 193 7.07 -14.66 17.59
N GLU A 194 7.39 -14.72 16.30
CA GLU A 194 8.28 -13.76 15.66
C GLU A 194 7.58 -12.47 15.27
N LEU A 195 6.27 -12.52 15.02
CA LEU A 195 5.43 -11.35 14.78
C LEU A 195 4.61 -11.05 16.05
N GLU A 196 4.67 -9.80 16.52
CA GLU A 196 4.01 -9.37 17.78
C GLU A 196 2.48 -9.41 17.71
N SER A 197 1.93 -9.22 16.51
CA SER A 197 0.48 -9.14 16.28
C SER A 197 0.10 -9.94 15.05
N PRO A 198 -1.02 -10.68 15.08
CA PRO A 198 -1.47 -11.47 13.94
C PRO A 198 -1.92 -10.59 12.78
N PRO A 199 -2.00 -11.15 11.55
CA PRO A 199 -2.66 -10.47 10.44
C PRO A 199 -4.07 -10.00 10.82
N SER A 200 -4.40 -8.78 10.43
CA SER A 200 -5.65 -8.09 10.78
C SER A 200 -6.66 -8.12 9.63
N VAL A 201 -7.87 -7.58 9.88
CA VAL A 201 -8.88 -7.33 8.83
C VAL A 201 -8.28 -6.58 7.63
N ILE A 202 -7.36 -5.63 7.87
CA ILE A 202 -6.68 -4.88 6.80
C ILE A 202 -5.84 -5.83 5.92
N SER A 203 -5.06 -6.72 6.54
CA SER A 203 -4.22 -7.69 5.81
C SER A 203 -5.06 -8.58 4.89
N TYR A 204 -6.11 -9.20 5.45
CA TYR A 204 -7.03 -10.07 4.69
C TYR A 204 -7.78 -9.31 3.59
N THR A 205 -8.35 -8.14 3.93
CA THR A 205 -9.09 -7.31 2.95
C THR A 205 -8.19 -6.85 1.81
N THR A 206 -6.91 -6.56 2.08
CA THR A 206 -5.94 -6.20 1.04
C THR A 206 -5.72 -7.35 0.06
N VAL A 207 -5.59 -8.58 0.53
CA VAL A 207 -5.45 -9.76 -0.34
C VAL A 207 -6.74 -10.00 -1.14
N ILE A 208 -7.90 -9.91 -0.49
CA ILE A 208 -9.21 -10.01 -1.14
C ILE A 208 -9.37 -8.94 -2.24
N ASP A 209 -9.02 -7.67 -1.98
CA ASP A 209 -9.06 -6.59 -2.99
C ASP A 209 -8.09 -6.87 -4.15
N GLY A 210 -6.92 -7.44 -3.84
CA GLY A 210 -5.98 -7.91 -4.86
C GLY A 210 -6.62 -8.95 -5.79
N PHE A 211 -7.29 -9.97 -5.25
CA PHE A 211 -8.03 -10.95 -6.06
C PHE A 211 -9.16 -10.31 -6.86
N ALA A 212 -9.89 -9.35 -6.27
CA ALA A 212 -10.97 -8.63 -6.96
C ALA A 212 -10.48 -7.84 -8.19
N ARG A 213 -9.23 -7.38 -8.17
CA ARG A 213 -8.59 -6.66 -9.28
C ARG A 213 -7.83 -7.57 -10.24
N SER A 214 -7.50 -8.76 -9.83
CA SER A 214 -6.77 -9.72 -10.65
C SER A 214 -7.69 -10.26 -11.76
N LYS A 215 -7.06 -10.68 -12.86
CA LYS A 215 -7.75 -11.37 -13.95
C LYS A 215 -7.53 -12.88 -13.89
N LEU A 216 -7.13 -13.39 -12.72
CA LEU A 216 -6.88 -14.82 -12.54
C LEU A 216 -8.20 -15.59 -12.55
N GLU A 217 -8.17 -16.75 -13.19
CA GLU A 217 -9.29 -17.69 -13.13
C GLU A 217 -9.47 -18.17 -11.67
N GLY A 218 -10.71 -18.20 -11.21
CA GLY A 218 -11.02 -18.58 -9.83
C GLY A 218 -10.73 -17.52 -8.76
N ALA A 219 -10.27 -16.31 -9.14
CA ALA A 219 -9.96 -15.24 -8.19
C ALA A 219 -11.14 -14.91 -7.26
N SER A 220 -12.37 -14.89 -7.75
CA SER A 220 -13.55 -14.62 -6.93
C SER A 220 -13.81 -15.70 -5.89
N VAL A 221 -13.55 -16.97 -6.23
CA VAL A 221 -13.70 -18.10 -5.30
C VAL A 221 -12.63 -18.03 -4.20
N ARG A 222 -11.39 -17.69 -4.56
CA ARG A 222 -10.30 -17.48 -3.59
C ARG A 222 -10.60 -16.28 -2.68
N ALA A 223 -11.08 -15.18 -3.23
CA ALA A 223 -11.51 -14.02 -2.43
C ALA A 223 -12.62 -14.40 -1.43
N GLU A 224 -13.62 -15.18 -1.87
CA GLU A 224 -14.69 -15.65 -0.98
C GLU A 224 -14.16 -16.61 0.09
N SER A 225 -13.20 -17.49 -0.22
CA SER A 225 -12.62 -18.38 0.78
C SER A 225 -11.96 -17.63 1.93
N PHE A 226 -11.28 -16.50 1.66
CA PHE A 226 -10.75 -15.64 2.71
C PHE A 226 -11.85 -15.00 3.57
N LEU A 227 -12.95 -14.54 2.97
CA LEU A 227 -14.10 -14.04 3.72
C LEU A 227 -14.66 -15.12 4.64
N ARG A 228 -14.86 -16.35 4.14
CA ARG A 228 -15.36 -17.48 4.96
C ARG A 228 -14.41 -17.79 6.10
N ARG A 229 -13.09 -17.82 5.83
CA ARG A 229 -12.06 -18.02 6.85
C ARG A 229 -12.10 -16.95 7.95
N MET A 230 -12.31 -15.67 7.60
CA MET A 230 -12.51 -14.59 8.57
C MET A 230 -13.77 -14.79 9.43
N MET A 231 -14.84 -15.36 8.86
CA MET A 231 -16.10 -15.62 9.58
C MET A 231 -16.04 -16.86 10.49
N GLU A 232 -15.23 -17.84 10.13
CA GLU A 232 -15.10 -19.10 10.86
C GLU A 232 -14.14 -19.03 12.06
N THR A 233 -13.34 -17.97 12.14
CA THR A 233 -12.40 -17.79 13.24
C THR A 233 -13.10 -17.24 14.48
N ASP A 234 -12.66 -17.66 15.67
CA ASP A 234 -13.12 -17.12 16.96
C ASP A 234 -12.48 -15.75 17.31
N ARG A 235 -11.70 -15.18 16.38
CA ARG A 235 -11.03 -13.89 16.56
C ARG A 235 -11.99 -12.74 16.27
N GLU A 236 -12.43 -12.04 17.31
CA GLU A 236 -13.28 -10.84 17.17
C GLU A 236 -12.60 -9.72 16.36
N ASP A 237 -11.26 -9.57 16.50
CA ASP A 237 -10.45 -8.59 15.79
C ASP A 237 -10.27 -8.91 14.29
N LEU A 238 -10.74 -10.06 13.82
CA LEU A 238 -10.71 -10.47 12.42
C LEU A 238 -12.13 -10.50 11.79
N SER A 239 -13.14 -9.96 12.46
CA SER A 239 -14.50 -9.91 11.91
C SER A 239 -14.56 -9.13 10.61
N PRO A 240 -15.16 -9.69 9.52
CA PRO A 240 -15.33 -8.97 8.26
C PRO A 240 -16.14 -7.69 8.44
N ASN A 241 -15.79 -6.65 7.69
CA ASN A 241 -16.54 -5.39 7.64
C ASN A 241 -17.15 -5.15 6.25
N ALA A 242 -17.85 -4.04 6.07
CA ALA A 242 -18.48 -3.68 4.79
C ALA A 242 -17.46 -3.61 3.62
N LEU A 243 -16.23 -3.17 3.88
CA LEU A 243 -15.18 -3.12 2.87
C LEU A 243 -14.78 -4.54 2.43
N THR A 244 -14.63 -5.47 3.38
CA THR A 244 -14.31 -6.88 3.09
C THR A 244 -15.39 -7.50 2.20
N TYR A 245 -16.68 -7.38 2.58
CA TYR A 245 -17.79 -7.88 1.77
C TYR A 245 -17.81 -7.23 0.37
N ASN A 246 -17.65 -5.92 0.28
CA ASN A 246 -17.66 -5.19 -1.00
C ASN A 246 -16.52 -5.65 -1.92
N SER A 247 -15.33 -5.96 -1.38
CA SER A 247 -14.21 -6.46 -2.17
C SER A 247 -14.50 -7.85 -2.74
N VAL A 248 -15.14 -8.74 -1.96
CA VAL A 248 -15.56 -10.07 -2.46
C VAL A 248 -16.68 -9.97 -3.48
N ILE A 249 -17.70 -9.13 -3.22
CA ILE A 249 -18.78 -8.83 -4.18
C ILE A 249 -18.17 -8.32 -5.49
N HIS A 250 -17.23 -7.38 -5.42
CA HIS A 250 -16.52 -6.86 -6.59
C HIS A 250 -15.78 -7.97 -7.34
N ALA A 251 -15.09 -8.88 -6.65
CA ALA A 251 -14.41 -10.02 -7.26
C ALA A 251 -15.38 -10.90 -8.07
N HIS A 252 -16.56 -11.21 -7.51
CA HIS A 252 -17.59 -11.97 -8.21
C HIS A 252 -18.16 -11.22 -9.42
N VAL A 253 -18.40 -9.91 -9.28
CA VAL A 253 -18.88 -9.07 -10.39
C VAL A 253 -17.87 -9.00 -11.53
N GLN A 254 -16.57 -8.89 -11.23
CA GLN A 254 -15.50 -8.89 -12.23
C GLN A 254 -15.36 -10.26 -12.93
N SER A 255 -15.65 -11.34 -12.23
CA SER A 255 -15.64 -12.72 -12.76
C SER A 255 -16.98 -13.10 -13.43
N PHE A 256 -17.90 -12.17 -13.61
CA PHE A 256 -19.26 -12.39 -14.16
C PHE A 256 -20.14 -13.37 -13.36
N HIS A 257 -19.81 -13.62 -12.11
CA HIS A 257 -20.58 -14.45 -11.18
C HIS A 257 -21.64 -13.59 -10.44
N THR A 258 -22.56 -12.99 -11.20
CA THR A 258 -23.54 -12.02 -10.65
C THR A 258 -24.48 -12.62 -9.61
N GLU A 259 -24.84 -13.91 -9.73
CA GLU A 259 -25.67 -14.62 -8.75
C GLU A 259 -24.96 -14.74 -7.38
N ALA A 260 -23.67 -15.05 -7.38
CA ALA A 260 -22.87 -15.12 -6.16
C ALA A 260 -22.74 -13.72 -5.51
N ALA A 261 -22.54 -12.67 -6.32
CA ALA A 261 -22.50 -11.30 -5.84
C ALA A 261 -23.83 -10.87 -5.17
N GLU A 262 -24.98 -11.24 -5.76
CA GLU A 262 -26.31 -10.98 -5.16
C GLU A 262 -26.51 -11.78 -3.86
N ALA A 263 -26.07 -13.04 -3.84
CA ALA A 263 -26.16 -13.86 -2.64
C ALA A 263 -25.37 -13.29 -1.48
N LEU A 264 -24.13 -12.81 -1.76
CA LEU A 264 -23.29 -12.15 -0.76
C LEU A 264 -23.87 -10.82 -0.26
N LEU A 265 -24.45 -10.02 -1.15
CA LEU A 265 -25.11 -8.78 -0.74
C LEU A 265 -26.30 -9.07 0.19
N ARG A 266 -27.07 -10.10 -0.12
CA ARG A 266 -28.19 -10.55 0.73
C ARG A 266 -27.68 -11.05 2.07
N GLU A 267 -26.65 -11.89 2.10
CA GLU A 267 -26.01 -12.39 3.31
C GLU A 267 -25.52 -11.24 4.20
N MET A 268 -24.84 -10.25 3.59
CA MET A 268 -24.37 -9.05 4.27
C MET A 268 -25.55 -8.29 4.92
N HIS A 269 -26.67 -8.13 4.20
CA HIS A 269 -27.87 -7.47 4.68
C HIS A 269 -28.53 -8.26 5.83
N GLU A 270 -28.70 -9.57 5.68
CA GLU A 270 -29.26 -10.46 6.70
C GLU A 270 -28.39 -10.48 7.96
N THR A 271 -27.07 -10.54 7.80
CA THR A 271 -26.13 -10.50 8.92
C THR A 271 -26.25 -9.16 9.67
N PHE A 272 -26.34 -8.05 8.95
CA PHE A 272 -26.57 -6.73 9.56
C PHE A 272 -27.88 -6.69 10.34
N LEU A 273 -28.99 -7.17 9.77
CA LEU A 273 -30.29 -7.18 10.45
C LEU A 273 -30.29 -8.08 11.70
N ASN A 274 -29.62 -9.21 11.64
CA ASN A 274 -29.57 -10.17 12.75
C ASN A 274 -28.66 -9.74 13.89
N THR A 275 -27.53 -9.11 13.58
CA THR A 275 -26.51 -8.73 14.56
C THR A 275 -26.60 -7.29 15.03
N GLY A 276 -27.19 -6.41 14.22
CA GLY A 276 -27.15 -4.96 14.43
C GLY A 276 -25.74 -4.36 14.26
N ASN A 277 -24.76 -5.12 13.76
CA ASN A 277 -23.39 -4.66 13.60
C ASN A 277 -23.29 -3.61 12.48
N MET A 278 -23.04 -2.37 12.84
CA MET A 278 -22.93 -1.24 11.91
C MET A 278 -21.75 -1.35 10.95
N GLU A 279 -20.71 -2.08 11.31
CA GLU A 279 -19.52 -2.27 10.44
C GLU A 279 -19.81 -3.14 9.22
N ILE A 280 -20.84 -4.01 9.28
CA ILE A 280 -21.25 -4.88 8.17
C ILE A 280 -22.42 -4.26 7.40
N ARG A 281 -22.90 -3.08 7.79
CA ARG A 281 -24.08 -2.46 7.14
C ARG A 281 -23.80 -2.27 5.64
N PRO A 282 -24.69 -2.78 4.74
CA PRO A 282 -24.60 -2.52 3.31
C PRO A 282 -24.62 -1.01 3.03
N THR A 283 -23.71 -0.58 2.18
CA THR A 283 -23.58 0.83 1.76
C THR A 283 -24.14 1.02 0.36
N MET A 284 -24.33 2.26 -0.06
CA MET A 284 -24.71 2.56 -1.44
C MET A 284 -23.73 1.93 -2.45
N GLN A 285 -22.44 1.83 -2.09
CA GLN A 285 -21.42 1.18 -2.90
C GLN A 285 -21.72 -0.33 -3.06
N SER A 286 -22.12 -1.03 -1.99
CA SER A 286 -22.47 -2.45 -2.04
C SER A 286 -23.54 -2.72 -3.08
N TYR A 287 -24.62 -1.95 -3.05
CA TYR A 287 -25.74 -2.05 -4.00
C TYR A 287 -25.33 -1.66 -5.42
N SER A 288 -24.59 -0.55 -5.59
CA SER A 288 -24.16 -0.05 -6.90
C SER A 288 -23.28 -1.04 -7.64
N VAL A 289 -22.35 -1.70 -6.96
CA VAL A 289 -21.46 -2.70 -7.56
C VAL A 289 -22.26 -3.89 -8.11
N VAL A 290 -23.21 -4.41 -7.33
CA VAL A 290 -24.06 -5.54 -7.76
C VAL A 290 -24.96 -5.14 -8.91
N VAL A 291 -25.67 -4.01 -8.82
CA VAL A 291 -26.56 -3.51 -9.89
C VAL A 291 -25.78 -3.29 -11.20
N SER A 292 -24.59 -2.68 -11.11
CA SER A 292 -23.72 -2.49 -12.27
C SER A 292 -23.24 -3.83 -12.86
N GLY A 293 -22.96 -4.83 -12.02
CA GLY A 293 -22.63 -6.18 -12.45
C GLY A 293 -23.76 -6.86 -13.19
N ILE A 294 -24.99 -6.77 -12.66
CA ILE A 294 -26.19 -7.29 -13.28
C ILE A 294 -26.42 -6.64 -14.66
N ALA A 295 -26.31 -5.30 -14.74
CA ALA A 295 -26.48 -4.56 -16.00
C ALA A 295 -25.46 -5.01 -17.06
N ARG A 296 -24.20 -5.27 -16.67
CA ARG A 296 -23.15 -5.77 -17.57
C ARG A 296 -23.35 -7.21 -18.00
N SER A 297 -24.10 -8.02 -17.27
CA SER A 297 -24.33 -9.43 -17.58
C SER A 297 -25.12 -9.65 -18.88
N ARG A 298 -25.82 -8.63 -19.38
CA ARG A 298 -26.67 -8.65 -20.59
C ARG A 298 -27.71 -9.77 -20.60
N ARG A 299 -28.13 -10.26 -19.44
CA ARG A 299 -29.15 -11.29 -19.30
C ARG A 299 -30.56 -10.68 -19.50
N ALA A 300 -31.48 -11.47 -19.99
CA ALA A 300 -32.87 -11.03 -20.23
C ALA A 300 -33.58 -10.60 -18.93
N ASP A 301 -33.20 -11.20 -17.78
CA ASP A 301 -33.76 -10.96 -16.46
C ASP A 301 -33.03 -9.84 -15.66
N ALA A 302 -32.07 -9.17 -16.29
CA ALA A 302 -31.23 -8.19 -15.60
C ALA A 302 -32.03 -7.01 -15.01
N GLY A 303 -33.03 -6.51 -15.72
CA GLY A 303 -33.90 -5.43 -15.25
C GLY A 303 -34.64 -5.81 -13.97
N GLU A 304 -35.34 -6.96 -14.00
CA GLU A 304 -36.10 -7.45 -12.85
C GLU A 304 -35.20 -7.74 -11.62
N ARG A 305 -33.99 -8.23 -11.86
CA ARG A 305 -33.02 -8.47 -10.78
C ARG A 305 -32.54 -7.16 -10.14
N ALA A 306 -32.24 -6.16 -10.97
CA ALA A 306 -31.84 -4.84 -10.49
C ALA A 306 -32.98 -4.15 -9.70
N GLU A 307 -34.24 -4.23 -10.16
CA GLU A 307 -35.40 -3.69 -9.44
C GLU A 307 -35.57 -4.35 -8.06
N ARG A 308 -35.45 -5.67 -7.97
CA ARG A 308 -35.48 -6.39 -6.66
C ARG A 308 -34.44 -5.91 -5.68
N ILE A 309 -33.24 -5.57 -6.15
CA ILE A 309 -32.20 -5.04 -5.28
C ILE A 309 -32.55 -3.62 -4.83
N LEU A 310 -33.10 -2.77 -5.70
CA LEU A 310 -33.56 -1.43 -5.34
C LEU A 310 -34.71 -1.44 -4.32
N GLU A 311 -35.56 -2.46 -4.32
CA GLU A 311 -36.60 -2.64 -3.31
C GLU A 311 -36.07 -2.95 -1.92
N GLN A 312 -34.86 -3.54 -1.80
CA GLN A 312 -34.21 -3.84 -0.52
C GLN A 312 -33.62 -2.58 0.15
N ILE A 313 -33.46 -1.48 -0.60
CA ILE A 313 -32.90 -0.23 -0.07
C ILE A 313 -33.98 0.59 0.68
N LYS A 314 -35.24 0.30 0.48
CA LYS A 314 -36.36 0.98 1.16
C LYS A 314 -36.55 0.49 2.58
#